data_a01b04b9828a040305e1334452fb64db
#
_entry.id   a01b04b9828a040305e1334452fb64db
#
_cell.length_a   1.000
_cell.length_b   1.000
_cell.length_c   1.000
_cell.angle_alpha   90.00
_cell.angle_beta   90.00
_cell.angle_gamma   90.00
#
_symmetry.space_group_name_H-M   'P 1'
#
loop_
_entity.id
_entity.type
_entity.pdbx_description
1 polymer ?
#
loop_
_entity_poly.entity_id
_entity_poly.type
_entity_poly.pdbx_seq_one_letter_code
_entity_poly.pdbx_strand_id
1 'polypeptide(L)'
;MKDFFKSLFASLIALGLFFGSMLFLVFGVLTTLSPSAPSVPRRAILVLDLNTNIPDSLKDPGAEEAFQRALQGRIENGTPLPVLIQALDQAATDANIAALYLTGNLRSEGYGSGYGALAELKAAIQRFKEVSGKPVIAYNQVWTKREYYLCSGAGTLYGNPFGQVEVSGPAAETMFMAGAFR
;
A
#
# COMPACT_ATOMS: atom_id res chain seq x y z
N MET A 1 -60.27 -26.97 -4.03
CA MET A 1 -59.15 -26.85 -3.02
C MET A 1 -57.91 -27.63 -3.43
N LYS A 2 -58.01 -28.88 -3.92
CA LYS A 2 -56.83 -29.69 -4.32
C LYS A 2 -55.98 -29.04 -5.44
N ASP A 3 -56.60 -28.37 -6.40
CA ASP A 3 -55.91 -27.77 -7.55
C ASP A 3 -55.24 -26.44 -7.16
N PHE A 4 -55.76 -25.72 -6.21
CA PHE A 4 -55.15 -24.54 -5.64
C PHE A 4 -53.82 -24.89 -4.96
N PHE A 5 -53.78 -25.94 -4.12
CA PHE A 5 -52.56 -26.37 -3.46
C PHE A 5 -51.50 -26.90 -4.45
N LYS A 6 -51.92 -27.60 -5.51
CA LYS A 6 -51.00 -28.05 -6.57
C LYS A 6 -50.36 -26.87 -7.31
N SER A 7 -51.15 -25.85 -7.66
CA SER A 7 -50.65 -24.62 -8.30
C SER A 7 -49.72 -23.84 -7.39
N LEU A 8 -50.05 -23.72 -6.10
CA LEU A 8 -49.23 -23.06 -5.11
C LEU A 8 -47.86 -23.76 -4.95
N PHE A 9 -47.87 -25.10 -4.82
CA PHE A 9 -46.62 -25.87 -4.73
C PHE A 9 -45.78 -25.78 -6.01
N ALA A 10 -46.39 -25.83 -7.17
CA ALA A 10 -45.68 -25.70 -8.44
C ALA A 10 -45.02 -24.34 -8.60
N SER A 11 -45.72 -23.27 -8.21
CA SER A 11 -45.12 -21.91 -8.26
C SER A 11 -44.01 -21.72 -7.25
N LEU A 12 -44.10 -22.31 -6.06
CA LEU A 12 -43.07 -22.26 -5.05
C LEU A 12 -41.80 -23.00 -5.49
N ILE A 13 -41.97 -24.18 -6.12
CA ILE A 13 -40.84 -24.94 -6.68
C ILE A 13 -40.19 -24.16 -7.84
N ALA A 14 -40.98 -23.58 -8.75
CA ALA A 14 -40.48 -22.78 -9.85
C ALA A 14 -39.70 -21.56 -9.36
N LEU A 15 -40.20 -20.87 -8.33
CA LEU A 15 -39.54 -19.74 -7.69
C LEU A 15 -38.20 -20.16 -7.02
N GLY A 16 -38.21 -21.28 -6.31
CA GLY A 16 -37.01 -21.85 -5.69
C GLY A 16 -35.92 -22.22 -6.71
N LEU A 17 -36.29 -22.82 -7.82
CA LEU A 17 -35.39 -23.15 -8.93
C LEU A 17 -34.83 -21.88 -9.60
N PHE A 18 -35.69 -20.88 -9.79
CA PHE A 18 -35.27 -19.60 -10.37
C PHE A 18 -34.23 -18.89 -9.47
N PHE A 19 -34.51 -18.72 -8.17
CA PHE A 19 -33.59 -18.14 -7.24
C PHE A 19 -32.30 -18.98 -7.05
N GLY A 20 -32.43 -20.31 -7.02
CA GLY A 20 -31.30 -21.22 -6.93
C GLY A 20 -30.39 -21.10 -8.15
N SER A 21 -30.91 -21.03 -9.35
CA SER A 21 -30.13 -20.88 -10.58
C SER A 21 -29.50 -19.50 -10.67
N MET A 22 -30.20 -18.45 -10.24
CA MET A 22 -29.64 -17.10 -10.18
C MET A 22 -28.46 -17.00 -9.18
N LEU A 23 -28.61 -17.62 -8.02
CA LEU A 23 -27.57 -17.65 -6.99
C LEU A 23 -26.34 -18.43 -7.47
N PHE A 24 -26.56 -19.54 -8.17
CA PHE A 24 -25.50 -20.34 -8.79
C PHE A 24 -24.76 -19.57 -9.88
N LEU A 25 -25.48 -18.81 -10.73
CA LEU A 25 -24.86 -17.93 -11.74
C LEU A 25 -24.02 -16.82 -11.09
N VAL A 26 -24.56 -16.15 -10.07
CA VAL A 26 -23.82 -15.09 -9.36
C VAL A 26 -22.57 -15.66 -8.71
N PHE A 27 -22.66 -16.83 -8.06
CA PHE A 27 -21.51 -17.48 -7.44
C PHE A 27 -20.47 -17.92 -8.47
N GLY A 28 -20.92 -18.47 -9.62
CA GLY A 28 -20.07 -18.84 -10.74
C GLY A 28 -19.31 -17.65 -11.33
N VAL A 29 -19.99 -16.52 -11.51
CA VAL A 29 -19.35 -15.28 -11.98
C VAL A 29 -18.37 -14.73 -10.97
N LEU A 30 -18.71 -14.72 -9.67
CA LEU A 30 -17.79 -14.27 -8.62
C LEU A 30 -16.51 -15.11 -8.55
N THR A 31 -16.62 -16.44 -8.72
CA THR A 31 -15.43 -17.31 -8.69
C THR A 31 -14.54 -17.14 -9.92
N THR A 32 -15.11 -16.81 -11.08
CA THR A 32 -14.32 -16.54 -12.30
C THR A 32 -13.69 -15.15 -12.30
N LEU A 33 -14.28 -14.19 -11.57
CA LEU A 33 -13.75 -12.84 -11.42
C LEU A 33 -12.73 -12.73 -10.29
N SER A 34 -12.49 -13.78 -9.51
CA SER A 34 -11.42 -13.79 -8.52
C SER A 34 -10.09 -13.62 -9.24
N PRO A 35 -9.38 -12.49 -9.05
CA PRO A 35 -8.10 -12.29 -9.70
C PRO A 35 -7.15 -13.38 -9.24
N SER A 36 -6.62 -14.17 -10.19
CA SER A 36 -5.53 -15.09 -9.89
C SER A 36 -4.40 -14.30 -9.30
N ALA A 37 -3.89 -14.70 -8.15
CA ALA A 37 -2.72 -14.06 -7.56
C ALA A 37 -1.59 -14.03 -8.64
N PRO A 38 -1.02 -12.86 -8.94
CA PRO A 38 0.01 -12.75 -9.94
C PRO A 38 1.18 -13.67 -9.56
N SER A 39 1.58 -14.56 -10.46
CA SER A 39 2.75 -15.40 -10.24
C SER A 39 4.00 -14.55 -10.33
N VAL A 40 4.79 -14.53 -9.27
CA VAL A 40 6.08 -13.81 -9.27
C VAL A 40 7.07 -14.59 -10.17
N PRO A 41 7.61 -13.96 -11.22
CA PRO A 41 8.59 -14.61 -12.08
C PRO A 41 9.89 -14.89 -11.29
N ARG A 42 10.64 -15.90 -11.73
CA ARG A 42 11.93 -16.20 -11.11
C ARG A 42 12.91 -15.03 -11.28
N ARG A 43 13.64 -14.69 -10.23
CA ARG A 43 14.61 -13.58 -10.19
C ARG A 43 13.96 -12.21 -10.42
N ALA A 44 12.76 -12.00 -9.89
CA ALA A 44 12.11 -10.70 -9.92
C ALA A 44 12.81 -9.70 -8.99
N ILE A 45 12.76 -8.43 -9.36
CA ILE A 45 13.17 -7.33 -8.49
C ILE A 45 11.90 -6.77 -7.82
N LEU A 46 11.87 -6.74 -6.50
CA LEU A 46 10.81 -6.04 -5.78
C LEU A 46 11.07 -4.54 -5.86
N VAL A 47 10.14 -3.79 -6.43
CA VAL A 47 10.23 -2.32 -6.52
C VAL A 47 9.35 -1.71 -5.44
N LEU A 48 9.94 -0.92 -4.57
CA LEU A 48 9.23 -0.06 -3.64
C LEU A 48 9.23 1.37 -4.20
N ASP A 49 8.09 1.75 -4.78
CA ASP A 49 7.88 3.11 -5.27
C ASP A 49 7.47 4.02 -4.12
N LEU A 50 8.31 5.00 -3.82
CA LEU A 50 8.10 5.98 -2.74
C LEU A 50 7.14 7.11 -3.14
N ASN A 51 6.73 7.19 -4.42
CA ASN A 51 5.73 8.17 -4.89
C ASN A 51 4.33 7.88 -4.36
N THR A 52 4.24 7.43 -3.13
CA THR A 52 3.00 7.05 -2.46
C THR A 52 2.96 7.65 -1.07
N ASN A 53 1.77 7.70 -0.49
CA ASN A 53 1.62 8.01 0.92
C ASN A 53 1.66 6.70 1.73
N ILE A 54 2.37 6.69 2.85
CA ILE A 54 2.51 5.54 3.74
C ILE A 54 1.83 5.88 5.06
N PRO A 55 0.54 5.63 5.21
CA PRO A 55 -0.17 5.86 6.47
C PRO A 55 0.23 4.82 7.52
N ASP A 56 0.26 5.23 8.78
CA ASP A 56 0.63 4.38 9.92
C ASP A 56 -0.34 3.23 10.16
N SER A 57 -1.62 3.41 9.79
CA SER A 57 -2.66 2.43 10.05
C SER A 57 -3.53 2.16 8.82
N LEU A 58 -4.10 0.96 8.78
CA LEU A 58 -5.27 0.66 7.97
C LEU A 58 -6.44 1.48 8.56
N LYS A 59 -6.75 2.64 8.00
CA LYS A 59 -8.08 3.21 8.18
C LYS A 59 -9.02 2.35 7.36
N ASP A 60 -9.80 1.51 8.02
CA ASP A 60 -10.98 0.93 7.41
C ASP A 60 -11.95 2.08 7.16
N PRO A 61 -12.12 2.54 5.92
CA PRO A 61 -13.11 3.56 5.66
C PRO A 61 -14.46 2.93 5.97
N GLY A 62 -15.22 3.51 6.89
CA GLY A 62 -16.61 3.12 7.06
C GLY A 62 -17.31 3.10 5.70
N ALA A 63 -18.36 2.27 5.54
CA ALA A 63 -19.05 2.11 4.26
C ALA A 63 -19.45 3.44 3.61
N GLU A 64 -19.79 4.45 4.42
CA GLU A 64 -20.14 5.80 3.96
C GLU A 64 -18.92 6.55 3.41
N GLU A 65 -17.77 6.51 4.06
CA GLU A 65 -16.55 7.12 3.56
C GLU A 65 -16.06 6.42 2.29
N ALA A 66 -16.14 5.09 2.21
CA ALA A 66 -15.79 4.33 1.02
C ALA A 66 -16.70 4.72 -0.16
N PHE A 67 -17.99 4.90 0.07
CA PHE A 67 -18.94 5.34 -0.95
C PHE A 67 -18.67 6.78 -1.40
N GLN A 68 -18.45 7.71 -0.47
CA GLN A 68 -18.09 9.11 -0.79
C GLN A 68 -16.78 9.21 -1.58
N ARG A 69 -15.78 8.41 -1.23
CA ARG A 69 -14.49 8.34 -1.95
C ARG A 69 -14.66 7.80 -3.37
N ALA A 70 -15.49 6.75 -3.53
CA ALA A 70 -15.81 6.18 -4.84
C ALA A 70 -16.52 7.21 -5.75
N LEU A 71 -17.45 7.99 -5.20
CA LEU A 71 -18.14 9.06 -5.94
C LEU A 71 -17.21 10.21 -6.34
N GLN A 72 -16.19 10.51 -5.53
CA GLN A 72 -15.23 11.58 -5.80
C GLN A 72 -14.07 11.13 -6.69
N GLY A 73 -14.01 9.86 -7.09
CA GLY A 73 -12.91 9.30 -7.87
C GLY A 73 -11.55 9.37 -7.14
N ARG A 74 -11.56 9.59 -5.83
CA ARG A 74 -10.35 9.63 -5.00
C ARG A 74 -9.98 8.21 -4.61
N ILE A 75 -9.09 7.61 -5.37
CA ILE A 75 -8.35 6.42 -4.94
C ILE A 75 -7.24 6.94 -4.03
N GLU A 76 -7.29 6.64 -2.74
CA GLU A 76 -6.12 6.89 -1.87
C GLU A 76 -4.99 5.98 -2.35
N ASN A 77 -4.06 6.55 -3.09
CA ASN A 77 -2.83 5.89 -3.50
C ASN A 77 -1.88 5.83 -2.30
N GLY A 78 -2.20 5.01 -1.33
CA GLY A 78 -1.35 4.80 -0.17
C GLY A 78 -1.32 3.32 0.20
N THR A 79 -0.13 2.78 0.45
CA THR A 79 0.00 1.44 1.01
C THR A 79 0.28 1.57 2.50
N PRO A 80 -0.58 1.03 3.38
CA PRO A 80 -0.39 1.10 4.81
C PRO A 80 0.94 0.49 5.25
N LEU A 81 1.59 1.13 6.21
CA LEU A 81 2.89 0.68 6.74
C LEU A 81 2.93 -0.81 7.13
N PRO A 82 1.93 -1.36 7.87
CA PRO A 82 1.96 -2.78 8.22
C PRO A 82 1.97 -3.72 7.01
N VAL A 83 1.26 -3.32 5.93
CA VAL A 83 1.22 -4.10 4.69
C VAL A 83 2.57 -4.09 3.99
N LEU A 84 3.24 -2.93 3.96
CA LEU A 84 4.60 -2.82 3.41
C LEU A 84 5.61 -3.65 4.19
N ILE A 85 5.56 -3.60 5.52
CA ILE A 85 6.44 -4.39 6.39
C ILE A 85 6.23 -5.88 6.14
N GLN A 86 4.97 -6.34 6.13
CA GLN A 86 4.64 -7.73 5.86
C GLN A 86 5.11 -8.18 4.46
N ALA A 87 4.94 -7.33 3.44
CA ALA A 87 5.40 -7.62 2.09
C ALA A 87 6.93 -7.77 2.02
N LEU A 88 7.68 -6.91 2.73
CA LEU A 88 9.14 -7.00 2.81
C LEU A 88 9.59 -8.27 3.54
N ASP A 89 8.95 -8.62 4.65
CA ASP A 89 9.27 -9.83 5.42
C ASP A 89 8.98 -11.10 4.59
N GLN A 90 7.89 -11.14 3.83
CA GLN A 90 7.60 -12.24 2.89
C GLN A 90 8.61 -12.28 1.74
N ALA A 91 8.95 -11.14 1.14
CA ALA A 91 9.91 -11.05 0.05
C ALA A 91 11.33 -11.46 0.47
N ALA A 92 11.69 -11.28 1.75
CA ALA A 92 12.99 -11.70 2.28
C ALA A 92 13.19 -13.20 2.14
N THR A 93 12.14 -13.99 2.34
CA THR A 93 12.18 -15.47 2.30
C THR A 93 11.80 -16.04 0.93
N ASP A 94 11.24 -15.25 0.02
CA ASP A 94 10.85 -15.71 -1.32
C ASP A 94 12.07 -15.88 -2.24
N ALA A 95 12.31 -17.11 -2.68
CA ALA A 95 13.41 -17.45 -3.60
C ALA A 95 13.27 -16.81 -5.00
N ASN A 96 12.08 -16.38 -5.39
CA ASN A 96 11.85 -15.72 -6.67
C ASN A 96 12.28 -14.25 -6.64
N ILE A 97 12.41 -13.62 -5.49
CA ILE A 97 12.88 -12.23 -5.35
C ILE A 97 14.41 -12.22 -5.29
N ALA A 98 15.03 -11.49 -6.23
CA ALA A 98 16.48 -11.38 -6.32
C ALA A 98 17.05 -10.14 -5.66
N ALA A 99 16.29 -9.04 -5.59
CA ALA A 99 16.74 -7.75 -5.06
C ALA A 99 15.56 -6.89 -4.63
N LEU A 100 15.83 -5.87 -3.80
CA LEU A 100 14.92 -4.79 -3.48
C LEU A 100 15.42 -3.50 -4.13
N TYR A 101 14.55 -2.79 -4.83
CA TYR A 101 14.83 -1.51 -5.47
C TYR A 101 13.90 -0.43 -4.93
N LEU A 102 14.47 0.65 -4.42
CA LEU A 102 13.77 1.79 -3.84
C LEU A 102 13.90 2.98 -4.79
N THR A 103 12.81 3.62 -5.14
CA THR A 103 12.83 4.80 -6.02
C THR A 103 11.62 5.70 -5.78
N GLY A 104 11.71 6.96 -6.19
CA GLY A 104 10.64 7.93 -6.07
C GLY A 104 10.73 8.79 -4.81
N ASN A 105 9.86 9.78 -4.73
CA ASN A 105 9.84 10.77 -3.67
C ASN A 105 8.57 10.64 -2.84
N LEU A 106 8.72 10.64 -1.53
CA LEU A 106 7.61 10.58 -0.58
C LEU A 106 6.70 11.79 -0.76
N ARG A 107 5.40 11.52 -0.96
CA ARG A 107 4.43 12.60 -1.09
C ARG A 107 4.29 13.36 0.21
N SER A 108 4.27 14.69 0.09
CA SER A 108 4.11 15.60 1.24
C SER A 108 2.64 16.01 1.47
N GLU A 109 1.71 15.49 0.69
CA GLU A 109 0.29 15.85 0.79
C GLU A 109 -0.35 15.25 2.04
N GLY A 110 -1.04 16.08 2.78
CA GLY A 110 -1.69 15.72 4.05
C GLY A 110 -0.68 15.54 5.17
N TYR A 111 -1.01 14.69 6.13
CA TYR A 111 -0.10 14.34 7.24
C TYR A 111 1.06 13.46 6.83
N GLY A 112 1.10 12.99 5.59
CA GLY A 112 2.20 12.24 5.00
C GLY A 112 2.76 11.13 5.90
N SER A 113 3.78 10.45 5.44
CA SER A 113 4.49 9.47 6.29
C SER A 113 5.32 10.21 7.34
N GLY A 114 4.96 10.08 8.61
CA GLY A 114 5.74 10.63 9.73
C GLY A 114 7.11 9.95 9.86
N TYR A 115 8.04 10.59 10.58
CA TYR A 115 9.36 9.98 10.83
C TYR A 115 9.28 8.67 11.62
N GLY A 116 8.25 8.45 12.44
CA GLY A 116 7.99 7.18 13.10
C GLY A 116 7.77 6.05 12.08
N ALA A 117 6.83 6.25 11.15
CA ALA A 117 6.57 5.29 10.07
C ALA A 117 7.81 5.06 9.19
N LEU A 118 8.56 6.12 8.88
CA LEU A 118 9.80 5.99 8.11
C LEU A 118 10.89 5.22 8.87
N ALA A 119 10.95 5.35 10.19
CA ALA A 119 11.88 4.59 11.02
C ALA A 119 11.55 3.10 11.03
N GLU A 120 10.26 2.74 11.15
CA GLU A 120 9.80 1.36 11.10
C GLU A 120 10.04 0.73 9.72
N LEU A 121 9.72 1.47 8.65
CA LEU A 121 9.97 1.00 7.29
C LEU A 121 11.47 0.82 7.01
N LYS A 122 12.31 1.77 7.47
CA LYS A 122 13.77 1.65 7.39
C LYS A 122 14.26 0.40 8.11
N ALA A 123 13.75 0.13 9.32
CA ALA A 123 14.10 -1.09 10.06
C ALA A 123 13.66 -2.36 9.31
N ALA A 124 12.50 -2.34 8.65
CA ALA A 124 12.05 -3.46 7.81
C ALA A 124 12.96 -3.69 6.59
N ILE A 125 13.42 -2.61 5.93
CA ILE A 125 14.39 -2.67 4.83
C ILE A 125 15.73 -3.27 5.31
N GLN A 126 16.19 -2.87 6.49
CA GLN A 126 17.41 -3.43 7.09
C GLN A 126 17.26 -4.91 7.40
N ARG A 127 16.13 -5.32 8.02
CA ARG A 127 15.83 -6.74 8.25
C ARG A 127 15.79 -7.53 6.96
N PHE A 128 15.13 -7.00 5.92
CA PHE A 128 15.11 -7.64 4.60
C PHE A 128 16.52 -7.95 4.12
N LYS A 129 17.43 -6.98 4.19
CA LYS A 129 18.83 -7.12 3.78
C LYS A 129 19.58 -8.16 4.63
N GLU A 130 19.41 -8.10 5.95
CA GLU A 130 20.11 -8.98 6.91
C GLU A 130 19.63 -10.44 6.80
N VAL A 131 18.31 -10.65 6.71
CA VAL A 131 17.72 -11.98 6.67
C VAL A 131 17.92 -12.65 5.31
N SER A 132 17.75 -11.89 4.23
CA SER A 132 17.80 -12.48 2.87
C SER A 132 19.20 -12.49 2.25
N GLY A 133 20.12 -11.63 2.69
CA GLY A 133 21.40 -11.37 2.05
C GLY A 133 21.29 -10.75 0.64
N LYS A 134 20.07 -10.40 0.20
CA LYS A 134 19.81 -9.85 -1.12
C LYS A 134 20.22 -8.38 -1.21
N PRO A 135 20.68 -7.90 -2.38
CA PRO A 135 21.04 -6.50 -2.54
C PRO A 135 19.81 -5.59 -2.41
N VAL A 136 20.01 -4.48 -1.71
CA VAL A 136 19.04 -3.38 -1.60
C VAL A 136 19.67 -2.15 -2.23
N ILE A 137 19.02 -1.64 -3.26
CA ILE A 137 19.51 -0.53 -4.08
C ILE A 137 18.48 0.59 -4.04
N ALA A 138 18.91 1.82 -3.80
CA ALA A 138 18.06 3.00 -3.88
C ALA A 138 18.57 3.96 -4.94
N TYR A 139 17.65 4.51 -5.74
CA TYR A 139 17.96 5.53 -6.76
C TYR A 139 16.91 6.63 -6.74
N ASN A 140 17.36 7.88 -6.70
CA ASN A 140 16.50 9.05 -6.85
C ASN A 140 17.18 10.16 -7.66
N GLN A 141 16.35 10.99 -8.31
CA GLN A 141 16.81 12.23 -8.93
C GLN A 141 16.96 13.36 -7.90
N VAL A 142 16.04 13.39 -6.93
CA VAL A 142 16.02 14.37 -5.87
C VAL A 142 16.06 13.63 -4.54
N TRP A 143 17.06 13.90 -3.74
CA TRP A 143 17.21 13.35 -2.41
C TRP A 143 16.85 14.43 -1.39
N THR A 144 15.67 14.36 -0.79
CA THR A 144 15.36 15.15 0.39
C THR A 144 15.79 14.40 1.65
N LYS A 145 15.79 15.08 2.80
CA LYS A 145 16.14 14.46 4.08
C LYS A 145 15.28 13.24 4.44
N ARG A 146 14.04 13.18 3.99
CA ARG A 146 13.10 12.06 4.29
C ARG A 146 13.47 10.81 3.50
N GLU A 147 13.65 10.94 2.19
CA GLU A 147 14.06 9.84 1.32
C GLU A 147 15.46 9.36 1.70
N TYR A 148 16.38 10.30 1.93
CA TYR A 148 17.73 9.96 2.38
C TYR A 148 17.72 9.19 3.71
N TYR A 149 16.91 9.64 4.68
CA TYR A 149 16.76 8.94 5.96
C TYR A 149 16.23 7.52 5.78
N LEU A 150 15.15 7.34 5.00
CA LEU A 150 14.57 6.03 4.74
C LEU A 150 15.56 5.13 4.01
N CYS A 151 16.11 5.61 2.90
CA CYS A 151 16.97 4.82 2.03
C CYS A 151 18.38 4.60 2.62
N SER A 152 18.75 5.28 3.69
CA SER A 152 20.01 4.99 4.41
C SER A 152 20.05 3.57 5.03
N GLY A 153 18.91 2.87 5.10
CA GLY A 153 18.83 1.45 5.41
C GLY A 153 19.26 0.52 4.25
N ALA A 154 19.32 1.05 3.03
CA ALA A 154 19.75 0.29 1.84
C ALA A 154 21.27 0.02 1.86
N GLY A 155 21.70 -0.90 1.00
CA GLY A 155 23.14 -1.19 0.85
C GLY A 155 23.86 -0.16 0.01
N THR A 156 23.20 0.36 -1.03
CA THR A 156 23.80 1.28 -1.99
C THR A 156 22.77 2.32 -2.43
N LEU A 157 23.19 3.59 -2.38
CA LEU A 157 22.38 4.72 -2.84
C LEU A 157 23.03 5.32 -4.10
N TYR A 158 22.22 5.51 -5.12
CA TYR A 158 22.59 6.18 -6.34
C TYR A 158 21.78 7.47 -6.52
N GLY A 159 22.42 8.51 -6.99
CA GLY A 159 21.79 9.76 -7.38
C GLY A 159 22.04 10.08 -8.84
N ASN A 160 21.14 10.87 -9.45
CA ASN A 160 21.39 11.44 -10.76
C ASN A 160 22.51 12.50 -10.63
N PRO A 161 23.55 12.49 -11.50
CA PRO A 161 24.61 13.51 -11.49
C PRO A 161 24.08 14.95 -11.66
N PHE A 162 22.96 15.12 -12.33
CA PHE A 162 22.28 16.40 -12.51
C PHE A 162 21.11 16.60 -11.53
N GLY A 163 20.99 15.69 -10.55
CA GLY A 163 19.94 15.72 -9.54
C GLY A 163 20.26 16.68 -8.40
N GLN A 164 19.35 16.75 -7.46
CA GLN A 164 19.47 17.60 -6.28
C GLN A 164 19.56 16.75 -5.02
N VAL A 165 20.44 17.13 -4.11
CA VAL A 165 20.58 16.52 -2.77
C VAL A 165 20.37 17.60 -1.73
N GLU A 166 19.26 17.49 -0.98
CA GLU A 166 18.88 18.41 0.08
C GLU A 166 18.83 17.67 1.42
N VAL A 167 19.96 17.62 2.12
CA VAL A 167 20.07 17.03 3.45
C VAL A 167 20.39 18.14 4.46
N SER A 168 19.34 18.87 4.83
CA SER A 168 19.45 19.92 5.87
C SER A 168 19.22 19.34 7.26
N GLY A 169 19.96 19.85 8.25
CA GLY A 169 19.70 19.54 9.67
C GLY A 169 18.37 20.14 10.15
N PRO A 170 17.88 19.76 11.34
CA PRO A 170 16.75 20.43 11.97
C PRO A 170 17.17 21.85 12.36
N ALA A 171 16.40 22.85 11.94
CA ALA A 171 16.52 24.23 12.36
C ALA A 171 15.18 24.68 12.94
N ALA A 172 15.20 25.36 14.08
CA ALA A 172 14.01 25.96 14.68
C ALA A 172 14.36 27.41 15.07
N GLU A 173 13.64 28.36 14.48
CA GLU A 173 13.69 29.74 14.88
C GLU A 173 12.43 30.07 15.67
N THR A 174 12.59 30.62 16.88
CA THR A 174 11.49 31.11 17.69
C THR A 174 11.51 32.63 17.74
N MET A 175 10.38 33.24 17.41
CA MET A 175 10.25 34.68 17.49
C MET A 175 9.92 35.08 18.93
N PHE A 176 10.80 35.87 19.55
CA PHE A 176 10.60 36.40 20.91
C PHE A 176 9.94 37.78 20.83
N MET A 177 8.68 37.86 21.27
CA MET A 177 7.92 39.10 21.26
C MET A 177 7.82 39.81 22.63
N ALA A 178 8.69 39.47 23.56
CA ALA A 178 8.65 40.02 24.91
C ALA A 178 8.68 41.58 24.97
N GLY A 179 9.31 42.22 24.00
CA GLY A 179 9.34 43.70 23.89
C GLY A 179 8.09 44.33 23.32
N ALA A 180 7.22 43.57 22.65
CA ALA A 180 5.98 44.08 22.05
C ALA A 180 4.80 44.20 23.08
N PHE A 181 4.98 43.60 24.25
CA PHE A 181 3.97 43.56 25.33
C PHE A 181 4.34 44.38 26.56
N ARG A 182 5.30 45.31 26.42
CA ARG A 182 5.63 46.32 27.47
C ARG A 182 4.98 47.65 27.20
#